data_4af306a8f7c04c846c91e243abb4ad91
#
_entry.id   4af306a8f7c04c846c91e243abb4ad91
#
_cell.length_a   1.000
_cell.length_b   1.000
_cell.length_c   1.000
_cell.angle_alpha   90.00
_cell.angle_beta   90.00
_cell.angle_gamma   90.00
#
_symmetry.space_group_name_H-M   'P 1'
#
loop_
_entity.id
_entity.type
_entity.pdbx_description
1 polymer ?
#
loop_
_entity_poly.entity_id
_entity_poly.type
_entity_poly.pdbx_seq_one_letter_code
_entity_poly.pdbx_strand_id
1 'polypeptide(L)'
;MTITTGNHARNEYERELKSHWDAKTADEINLLLGAEDDLYHHHYAIGDFDRSVLDTPPEHREEAILRELHRMESDQIRLILDALGTLPADSRGMDAGSGRGGTAFTIARELGHRVEGVNFCEHHVEFAEGLARKRGWDDRVRFHLGNMLQTPFEDGSFDFVVSNETTMYADAFEAMREFSRLLRPGGRYVMTTWCRDEAVDPRSEATRSIDKHYVCNMHRRGTYFQAFAAHGLTPYRVERYTREAMPYWELRNLSALRTGVEEPFLEGYRDGSLNYMVVAAERI
;
A
#
# COMPACT_ATOMS: atom_id res chain seq x y z
N MET A 1 3.01 -24.00 5.48
CA MET A 1 1.93 -24.24 6.47
C MET A 1 0.83 -23.26 6.10
N THR A 2 -0.20 -23.72 5.39
CA THR A 2 -1.32 -22.86 4.94
C THR A 2 -2.10 -22.44 6.19
N ILE A 3 -2.21 -21.15 6.41
CA ILE A 3 -2.95 -20.61 7.56
C ILE A 3 -4.43 -20.87 7.32
N THR A 4 -5.03 -21.63 8.22
CA THR A 4 -6.43 -22.07 8.22
C THR A 4 -7.41 -20.90 8.15
N THR A 5 -8.49 -21.11 7.41
CA THR A 5 -9.71 -20.30 7.34
C THR A 5 -10.23 -19.93 8.73
N GLY A 6 -9.83 -18.78 9.26
CA GLY A 6 -10.28 -18.23 10.53
C GLY A 6 -10.70 -16.77 10.36
N ASN A 7 -11.67 -16.35 11.16
CA ASN A 7 -12.01 -14.92 11.25
C ASN A 7 -10.82 -14.18 11.91
N HIS A 8 -9.90 -13.64 11.10
CA HIS A 8 -8.71 -12.92 11.59
C HIS A 8 -9.01 -11.52 12.13
N ALA A 9 -10.28 -11.08 12.10
CA ALA A 9 -10.73 -9.82 12.65
C ALA A 9 -10.86 -9.92 14.19
N ARG A 10 -10.13 -9.08 14.91
CA ARG A 10 -10.01 -9.10 16.37
C ARG A 10 -11.07 -8.24 17.07
N ASN A 11 -11.62 -7.23 16.36
CA ASN A 11 -12.58 -6.27 16.90
C ASN A 11 -13.65 -5.90 15.87
N GLU A 12 -14.59 -5.02 16.23
CA GLU A 12 -15.71 -4.61 15.37
C GLU A 12 -15.24 -3.84 14.13
N TYR A 13 -14.30 -2.91 14.32
CA TYR A 13 -13.72 -2.14 13.21
C TYR A 13 -13.03 -3.06 12.17
N GLU A 14 -12.24 -4.02 12.63
CA GLU A 14 -11.59 -4.97 11.73
C GLU A 14 -12.59 -5.86 11.00
N ARG A 15 -13.73 -6.20 11.62
CA ARG A 15 -14.82 -6.94 10.95
C ARG A 15 -15.49 -6.09 9.87
N GLU A 16 -15.76 -4.81 10.15
CA GLU A 16 -16.31 -3.87 9.18
C GLU A 16 -15.35 -3.67 8.00
N LEU A 17 -14.08 -3.41 8.28
CA LEU A 17 -13.02 -3.27 7.29
C LEU A 17 -12.89 -4.51 6.40
N LYS A 18 -12.87 -5.70 7.01
CA LYS A 18 -12.82 -6.97 6.27
C LYS A 18 -14.05 -7.12 5.35
N SER A 19 -15.24 -6.86 5.87
CA SER A 19 -16.48 -6.93 5.09
C SER A 19 -16.47 -5.96 3.91
N HIS A 20 -15.95 -4.75 4.10
CA HIS A 20 -15.80 -3.74 3.05
C HIS A 20 -14.90 -4.24 1.91
N TRP A 21 -13.74 -4.80 2.25
CA TRP A 21 -12.79 -5.29 1.24
C TRP A 21 -13.24 -6.61 0.62
N ASP A 22 -13.85 -7.52 1.38
CA ASP A 22 -14.42 -8.77 0.85
C ASP A 22 -15.54 -8.52 -0.16
N ALA A 23 -16.28 -7.42 -0.02
CA ALA A 23 -17.33 -7.03 -0.98
C ALA A 23 -16.74 -6.49 -2.31
N LYS A 24 -15.48 -6.11 -2.36
CA LYS A 24 -14.80 -5.57 -3.56
C LYS A 24 -14.14 -6.65 -4.42
N THR A 25 -14.80 -7.78 -4.61
CA THR A 25 -14.29 -8.88 -5.45
C THR A 25 -14.15 -8.49 -6.92
N ALA A 26 -15.04 -7.61 -7.42
CA ALA A 26 -15.04 -7.07 -8.77
C ALA A 26 -14.62 -5.59 -8.76
N ASP A 27 -13.43 -5.31 -8.23
CA ASP A 27 -12.80 -4.00 -8.30
C ASP A 27 -12.31 -3.75 -9.72
N GLU A 28 -13.25 -3.31 -10.58
CA GLU A 28 -13.09 -3.28 -12.03
C GLU A 28 -11.87 -2.47 -12.45
N ILE A 29 -11.66 -1.29 -11.87
CA ILE A 29 -10.54 -0.43 -12.26
C ILE A 29 -9.20 -1.09 -11.96
N ASN A 30 -8.97 -1.61 -10.75
CA ASN A 30 -7.70 -2.21 -10.39
C ASN A 30 -7.42 -3.53 -11.14
N LEU A 31 -8.47 -4.26 -11.52
CA LEU A 31 -8.33 -5.46 -12.36
C LEU A 31 -7.98 -5.09 -13.81
N LEU A 32 -8.55 -4.01 -14.34
CA LEU A 32 -8.22 -3.54 -15.68
C LEU A 32 -6.81 -2.96 -15.76
N LEU A 33 -6.38 -2.18 -14.75
CA LEU A 33 -5.05 -1.60 -14.71
C LEU A 33 -3.94 -2.66 -14.79
N GLY A 34 -4.05 -3.76 -14.06
CA GLY A 34 -3.04 -4.82 -14.04
C GLY A 34 -3.16 -5.89 -15.12
N ALA A 35 -4.14 -5.80 -16.03
CA ALA A 35 -4.46 -6.89 -16.96
C ALA A 35 -3.39 -7.16 -18.02
N GLU A 36 -2.57 -6.16 -18.39
CA GLU A 36 -1.56 -6.29 -19.45
C GLU A 36 -0.31 -7.06 -18.99
N ASP A 37 0.12 -6.87 -17.73
CA ASP A 37 1.39 -7.41 -17.22
C ASP A 37 1.24 -8.31 -15.98
N ASP A 38 0.01 -8.56 -15.56
CA ASP A 38 -0.33 -9.31 -14.35
C ASP A 38 0.21 -8.65 -13.05
N LEU A 39 0.45 -7.32 -13.04
CA LEU A 39 0.81 -6.57 -11.83
C LEU A 39 -0.40 -5.78 -11.33
N TYR A 40 -0.99 -6.25 -10.26
CA TYR A 40 -2.23 -5.69 -9.73
C TYR A 40 -1.94 -4.87 -8.47
N HIS A 41 -2.02 -3.56 -8.63
CA HIS A 41 -1.79 -2.60 -7.54
C HIS A 41 -3.09 -2.25 -6.83
N HIS A 42 -2.98 -1.91 -5.54
CA HIS A 42 -4.07 -1.39 -4.71
C HIS A 42 -3.64 -0.12 -3.98
N HIS A 43 -2.58 0.50 -4.45
CA HIS A 43 -2.07 1.79 -4.00
C HIS A 43 -2.20 2.81 -5.12
N TYR A 44 -2.00 4.07 -4.77
CA TYR A 44 -2.05 5.18 -5.69
C TYR A 44 -0.64 5.63 -6.07
N ALA A 45 -0.58 6.51 -7.06
CA ALA A 45 0.69 6.90 -7.63
C ALA A 45 1.12 8.31 -7.24
N ILE A 46 2.36 8.60 -7.50
CA ILE A 46 2.97 9.92 -7.40
C ILE A 46 3.77 10.23 -8.66
N GLY A 47 3.97 11.51 -8.93
CA GLY A 47 4.68 11.99 -10.12
C GLY A 47 3.74 12.45 -11.22
N ASP A 48 4.31 13.06 -12.24
CA ASP A 48 3.55 13.57 -13.37
C ASP A 48 3.11 12.45 -14.32
N PHE A 49 1.95 12.63 -14.93
CA PHE A 49 1.48 11.78 -16.01
C PHE A 49 1.86 12.38 -17.37
N ASP A 50 1.98 11.52 -18.38
CA ASP A 50 2.16 11.94 -19.76
C ASP A 50 0.90 12.65 -20.26
N ARG A 51 0.97 13.98 -20.41
CA ARG A 51 -0.17 14.79 -20.83
C ARG A 51 -0.64 14.50 -22.24
N SER A 52 0.16 13.83 -23.07
CA SER A 52 -0.23 13.43 -24.42
C SER A 52 -1.40 12.44 -24.44
N VAL A 53 -1.66 11.74 -23.32
CA VAL A 53 -2.84 10.87 -23.20
C VAL A 53 -4.15 11.64 -23.38
N LEU A 54 -4.16 12.94 -23.06
CA LEU A 54 -5.33 13.80 -23.21
C LEU A 54 -5.60 14.19 -24.67
N ASP A 55 -4.59 14.09 -25.53
CA ASP A 55 -4.67 14.36 -26.98
C ASP A 55 -5.13 13.11 -27.76
N THR A 56 -5.22 11.95 -27.09
CA THR A 56 -5.71 10.70 -27.68
C THR A 56 -7.16 10.87 -28.16
N PRO A 57 -7.52 10.35 -29.34
CA PRO A 57 -8.90 10.37 -29.83
C PRO A 57 -9.89 9.83 -28.79
N PRO A 58 -11.12 10.40 -28.70
CA PRO A 58 -12.09 10.05 -27.66
C PRO A 58 -12.36 8.54 -27.51
N GLU A 59 -12.37 7.80 -28.62
CA GLU A 59 -12.62 6.35 -28.68
C GLU A 59 -11.51 5.50 -28.06
N HIS A 60 -10.30 6.05 -27.88
CA HIS A 60 -9.14 5.38 -27.30
C HIS A 60 -8.63 6.04 -26.01
N ARG A 61 -9.26 7.16 -25.61
CA ARG A 61 -8.77 7.97 -24.49
C ARG A 61 -8.85 7.25 -23.15
N GLU A 62 -9.93 6.52 -22.91
CA GLU A 62 -10.07 5.77 -21.66
C GLU A 62 -8.97 4.72 -21.50
N GLU A 63 -8.69 3.96 -22.55
CA GLU A 63 -7.60 2.98 -22.56
C GLU A 63 -6.23 3.63 -22.31
N ALA A 64 -5.98 4.79 -22.91
CA ALA A 64 -4.75 5.54 -22.70
C ALA A 64 -4.64 6.05 -21.25
N ILE A 65 -5.73 6.54 -20.65
CA ILE A 65 -5.77 6.96 -19.25
C ILE A 65 -5.47 5.78 -18.32
N LEU A 66 -6.12 4.64 -18.52
CA LEU A 66 -5.90 3.45 -17.68
C LEU A 66 -4.47 2.95 -17.78
N ARG A 67 -3.89 2.88 -18.97
CA ARG A 67 -2.49 2.48 -19.17
C ARG A 67 -1.53 3.43 -18.44
N GLU A 68 -1.77 4.72 -18.50
CA GLU A 68 -0.93 5.72 -17.83
C GLU A 68 -1.08 5.66 -16.30
N LEU A 69 -2.29 5.47 -15.77
CA LEU A 69 -2.51 5.24 -14.34
C LEU A 69 -1.73 4.02 -13.87
N HIS A 70 -1.77 2.91 -14.62
CA HIS A 70 -1.02 1.69 -14.28
C HIS A 70 0.50 1.91 -14.29
N ARG A 71 1.02 2.64 -15.28
CA ARG A 71 2.43 3.03 -15.31
C ARG A 71 2.80 3.84 -14.07
N MET A 72 1.99 4.83 -13.69
CA MET A 72 2.22 5.66 -12.51
C MET A 72 2.21 4.83 -11.22
N GLU A 73 1.27 3.90 -11.06
CA GLU A 73 1.22 2.98 -9.91
C GLU A 73 2.46 2.09 -9.85
N SER A 74 2.90 1.55 -10.98
CA SER A 74 4.12 0.75 -11.07
C SER A 74 5.37 1.56 -10.73
N ASP A 75 5.44 2.83 -11.15
CA ASP A 75 6.56 3.72 -10.84
C ASP A 75 6.59 4.12 -9.35
N GLN A 76 5.44 4.22 -8.68
CA GLN A 76 5.38 4.52 -7.25
C GLN A 76 6.17 3.50 -6.40
N ILE A 77 6.16 2.23 -6.78
CA ILE A 77 6.88 1.18 -6.03
C ILE A 77 8.40 1.45 -6.02
N ARG A 78 8.94 2.17 -7.01
CA ARG A 78 10.37 2.56 -7.02
C ARG A 78 10.78 3.32 -5.77
N LEU A 79 9.87 4.10 -5.18
CA LEU A 79 10.12 4.78 -3.90
C LEU A 79 10.40 3.79 -2.77
N ILE A 80 9.67 2.68 -2.75
CA ILE A 80 9.87 1.61 -1.77
C ILE A 80 11.21 0.92 -2.04
N LEU A 81 11.50 0.57 -3.30
CA LEU A 81 12.76 -0.07 -3.69
C LEU A 81 13.96 0.80 -3.34
N ASP A 82 13.90 2.10 -3.65
CA ASP A 82 14.94 3.07 -3.35
C ASP A 82 15.12 3.27 -1.84
N ALA A 83 14.03 3.28 -1.09
CA ALA A 83 14.05 3.44 0.36
C ALA A 83 14.55 2.17 1.08
N LEU A 84 14.28 0.99 0.54
CA LEU A 84 14.90 -0.26 0.99
C LEU A 84 16.41 -0.24 0.77
N GLY A 85 16.87 0.38 -0.35
CA GLY A 85 18.28 0.43 -0.69
C GLY A 85 18.91 -0.96 -0.84
N THR A 86 20.22 -1.04 -0.70
CA THR A 86 20.93 -2.32 -0.81
C THR A 86 20.71 -3.18 0.43
N LEU A 87 20.24 -4.39 0.22
CA LEU A 87 20.09 -5.45 1.21
C LEU A 87 20.97 -6.65 0.81
N PRO A 88 21.32 -7.54 1.75
CA PRO A 88 21.98 -8.82 1.41
C PRO A 88 21.19 -9.60 0.34
N ALA A 89 21.91 -10.35 -0.48
CA ALA A 89 21.27 -11.27 -1.44
C ALA A 89 20.33 -12.25 -0.71
N ASP A 90 19.22 -12.61 -1.38
CA ASP A 90 18.20 -13.51 -0.82
C ASP A 90 17.54 -13.03 0.48
N SER A 91 17.57 -11.71 0.76
CA SER A 91 16.85 -11.15 1.90
C SER A 91 15.39 -11.54 1.87
N ARG A 92 14.82 -11.75 3.06
CA ARG A 92 13.42 -12.11 3.25
C ARG A 92 12.65 -10.94 3.82
N GLY A 93 11.56 -10.57 3.16
CA GLY A 93 10.69 -9.48 3.61
C GLY A 93 9.25 -9.86 3.77
N MET A 94 8.49 -8.98 4.44
CA MET A 94 7.05 -9.05 4.51
C MET A 94 6.42 -7.82 3.84
N ASP A 95 5.39 -8.08 3.02
CA ASP A 95 4.50 -7.05 2.47
C ASP A 95 3.20 -7.05 3.30
N ALA A 96 3.05 -6.03 4.14
CA ALA A 96 1.96 -5.91 5.10
C ALA A 96 0.74 -5.25 4.44
N GLY A 97 -0.32 -6.01 4.25
CA GLY A 97 -1.50 -5.60 3.49
C GLY A 97 -1.28 -5.74 1.98
N SER A 98 -0.73 -6.87 1.55
CA SER A 98 -0.21 -7.11 0.21
C SER A 98 -1.22 -7.01 -0.95
N GLY A 99 -2.52 -6.88 -0.68
CA GLY A 99 -3.55 -6.86 -1.73
C GLY A 99 -3.42 -8.07 -2.67
N ARG A 100 -3.44 -7.80 -3.98
CA ARG A 100 -3.21 -8.81 -5.04
C ARG A 100 -1.74 -9.02 -5.40
N GLY A 101 -0.82 -8.47 -4.58
CA GLY A 101 0.60 -8.80 -4.62
C GLY A 101 1.49 -7.90 -5.49
N GLY A 102 0.99 -6.81 -6.07
CA GLY A 102 1.76 -5.97 -6.98
C GLY A 102 3.10 -5.51 -6.40
N THR A 103 3.12 -5.02 -5.16
CA THR A 103 4.36 -4.63 -4.45
C THR A 103 5.28 -5.82 -4.21
N ALA A 104 4.76 -6.93 -3.69
CA ALA A 104 5.54 -8.13 -3.41
C ALA A 104 6.20 -8.72 -4.68
N PHE A 105 5.45 -8.82 -5.77
CA PHE A 105 5.98 -9.28 -7.06
C PHE A 105 7.06 -8.35 -7.61
N THR A 106 6.87 -7.04 -7.48
CA THR A 106 7.86 -6.07 -7.97
C THR A 106 9.16 -6.15 -7.16
N ILE A 107 9.09 -6.24 -5.82
CA ILE A 107 10.28 -6.44 -4.97
C ILE A 107 11.02 -7.73 -5.35
N ALA A 108 10.30 -8.83 -5.52
CA ALA A 108 10.91 -10.11 -5.90
C ALA A 108 11.56 -10.06 -7.29
N ARG A 109 10.94 -9.36 -8.26
CA ARG A 109 11.44 -9.20 -9.61
C ARG A 109 12.69 -8.30 -9.68
N GLU A 110 12.62 -7.13 -9.05
CA GLU A 110 13.66 -6.10 -9.22
C GLU A 110 14.85 -6.31 -8.28
N LEU A 111 14.61 -6.80 -7.05
CA LEU A 111 15.65 -6.98 -6.04
C LEU A 111 16.06 -8.44 -5.83
N GLY A 112 15.33 -9.40 -6.40
CA GLY A 112 15.62 -10.82 -6.20
C GLY A 112 15.34 -11.36 -4.81
N HIS A 113 14.62 -10.61 -3.97
CA HIS A 113 14.32 -10.98 -2.58
C HIS A 113 13.11 -11.90 -2.48
N ARG A 114 13.00 -12.62 -1.36
CA ARG A 114 11.83 -13.41 -1.02
C ARG A 114 10.84 -12.54 -0.24
N VAL A 115 9.55 -12.64 -0.60
CA VAL A 115 8.50 -11.82 0.01
C VAL A 115 7.34 -12.69 0.49
N GLU A 116 6.95 -12.50 1.75
CA GLU A 116 5.74 -13.06 2.34
C GLU A 116 4.67 -11.96 2.38
N GLY A 117 3.68 -12.02 1.52
CA GLY A 117 2.54 -11.11 1.54
C GLY A 117 1.54 -11.55 2.61
N VAL A 118 1.08 -10.61 3.43
CA VAL A 118 -0.01 -10.86 4.40
C VAL A 118 -1.19 -10.00 4.03
N ASN A 119 -2.34 -10.60 3.80
CA ASN A 119 -3.56 -9.87 3.49
C ASN A 119 -4.76 -10.44 4.25
N PHE A 120 -5.71 -9.55 4.54
CA PHE A 120 -6.90 -9.81 5.33
C PHE A 120 -8.06 -10.41 4.52
N CYS A 121 -8.03 -10.23 3.18
CA CYS A 121 -9.09 -10.67 2.27
C CYS A 121 -8.71 -11.98 1.58
N GLU A 122 -9.55 -12.99 1.70
CA GLU A 122 -9.32 -14.31 1.15
C GLU A 122 -9.17 -14.29 -0.38
N HIS A 123 -10.09 -13.61 -1.08
CA HIS A 123 -10.04 -13.53 -2.54
C HIS A 123 -8.78 -12.80 -3.08
N HIS A 124 -8.19 -11.86 -2.34
CA HIS A 124 -6.91 -11.24 -2.70
C HIS A 124 -5.76 -12.24 -2.57
N VAL A 125 -5.74 -13.00 -1.48
CA VAL A 125 -4.71 -14.02 -1.23
C VAL A 125 -4.78 -15.13 -2.27
N GLU A 126 -5.98 -15.67 -2.53
CA GLU A 126 -6.19 -16.70 -3.55
C GLU A 126 -5.75 -16.24 -4.94
N PHE A 127 -6.10 -14.99 -5.30
CA PHE A 127 -5.69 -14.38 -6.55
C PHE A 127 -4.16 -14.28 -6.65
N ALA A 128 -3.50 -13.71 -5.64
CA ALA A 128 -2.06 -13.50 -5.61
C ALA A 128 -1.28 -14.83 -5.60
N GLU A 129 -1.72 -15.82 -4.83
CA GLU A 129 -1.15 -17.18 -4.87
C GLU A 129 -1.34 -17.86 -6.24
N GLY A 130 -2.52 -17.69 -6.85
CA GLY A 130 -2.77 -18.18 -8.20
C GLY A 130 -1.79 -17.59 -9.22
N LEU A 131 -1.52 -16.30 -9.09
CA LEU A 131 -0.59 -15.58 -9.93
C LEU A 131 0.87 -15.99 -9.68
N ALA A 132 1.27 -16.20 -8.41
CA ALA A 132 2.59 -16.70 -8.06
C ALA A 132 2.85 -18.08 -8.70
N ARG A 133 1.88 -18.99 -8.61
CA ARG A 133 1.95 -20.32 -9.28
C ARG A 133 2.01 -20.19 -10.81
N LYS A 134 1.16 -19.34 -11.42
CA LYS A 134 1.18 -19.09 -12.87
C LYS A 134 2.54 -18.63 -13.36
N ARG A 135 3.26 -17.85 -12.56
CA ARG A 135 4.61 -17.35 -12.87
C ARG A 135 5.74 -18.30 -12.48
N GLY A 136 5.47 -19.39 -11.76
CA GLY A 136 6.50 -20.27 -11.18
C GLY A 136 7.35 -19.56 -10.12
N TRP A 137 6.76 -18.67 -9.33
CA TRP A 137 7.41 -17.86 -8.30
C TRP A 137 6.93 -18.16 -6.88
N ASP A 138 6.22 -19.26 -6.69
CA ASP A 138 5.70 -19.71 -5.40
C ASP A 138 6.78 -20.12 -4.39
N ASP A 139 8.03 -20.22 -4.82
CA ASP A 139 9.21 -20.34 -3.96
C ASP A 139 9.78 -18.98 -3.51
N ARG A 140 9.46 -17.90 -4.22
CA ARG A 140 9.96 -16.54 -3.98
C ARG A 140 8.93 -15.64 -3.33
N VAL A 141 7.67 -15.74 -3.75
CA VAL A 141 6.58 -14.90 -3.25
C VAL A 141 5.46 -15.80 -2.76
N ARG A 142 5.09 -15.68 -1.49
CA ARG A 142 4.00 -16.42 -0.88
C ARG A 142 3.01 -15.47 -0.25
N PHE A 143 1.75 -15.86 -0.25
CA PHE A 143 0.71 -15.03 0.33
C PHE A 143 -0.03 -15.77 1.45
N HIS A 144 -0.36 -15.05 2.51
CA HIS A 144 -0.96 -15.58 3.72
C HIS A 144 -2.23 -14.81 4.06
N LEU A 145 -3.31 -15.54 4.24
CA LEU A 145 -4.52 -14.98 4.81
C LEU A 145 -4.28 -14.73 6.31
N GLY A 146 -4.31 -13.47 6.72
CA GLY A 146 -4.03 -13.13 8.10
C GLY A 146 -4.16 -11.65 8.40
N ASN A 147 -4.05 -11.32 9.69
CA ASN A 147 -4.00 -9.96 10.18
C ASN A 147 -2.53 -9.51 10.28
N MET A 148 -2.17 -8.43 9.59
CA MET A 148 -0.80 -7.90 9.60
C MET A 148 -0.36 -7.39 10.99
N LEU A 149 -1.30 -7.20 11.92
CA LEU A 149 -1.05 -6.77 13.29
C LEU A 149 -0.78 -7.92 14.25
N GLN A 150 -0.96 -9.15 13.80
CA GLN A 150 -0.74 -10.38 14.57
C GLN A 150 -0.43 -11.53 13.62
N THR A 151 0.81 -11.60 13.17
CA THR A 151 1.26 -12.63 12.23
C THR A 151 1.83 -13.85 12.98
N PRO A 152 1.81 -15.04 12.35
CA PRO A 152 2.38 -16.25 12.97
C PRO A 152 3.89 -16.36 12.79
N PHE A 153 4.55 -15.36 12.24
CA PHE A 153 5.98 -15.39 12.01
C PHE A 153 6.77 -15.17 13.29
N GLU A 154 7.96 -15.76 13.35
CA GLU A 154 8.87 -15.65 14.49
C GLU A 154 9.48 -14.24 14.60
N ASP A 155 9.87 -13.87 15.82
CA ASP A 155 10.58 -12.62 16.09
C ASP A 155 11.91 -12.58 15.31
N GLY A 156 12.22 -11.43 14.73
CA GLY A 156 13.48 -11.22 14.01
C GLY A 156 13.66 -12.09 12.76
N SER A 157 12.56 -12.56 12.16
CA SER A 157 12.59 -13.46 11.00
C SER A 157 12.68 -12.77 9.65
N PHE A 158 12.60 -11.43 9.62
CA PHE A 158 12.63 -10.65 8.38
C PHE A 158 13.76 -9.62 8.35
N ASP A 159 14.33 -9.45 7.17
CA ASP A 159 15.32 -8.43 6.84
C ASP A 159 14.66 -7.08 6.56
N PHE A 160 13.44 -7.12 6.03
CA PHE A 160 12.64 -5.92 5.80
C PHE A 160 11.14 -6.19 5.96
N VAL A 161 10.40 -5.14 6.24
CA VAL A 161 8.94 -5.09 6.17
C VAL A 161 8.57 -3.87 5.34
N VAL A 162 7.61 -4.02 4.45
CA VAL A 162 7.02 -2.92 3.68
C VAL A 162 5.53 -2.83 3.93
N SER A 163 5.00 -1.61 3.90
CA SER A 163 3.57 -1.37 3.86
C SER A 163 3.28 -0.27 2.84
N ASN A 164 2.61 -0.66 1.76
CA ASN A 164 2.25 0.25 0.69
C ASN A 164 0.78 0.65 0.81
N GLU A 165 0.55 1.83 1.39
CA GLU A 165 -0.78 2.41 1.61
C GLU A 165 -1.74 1.49 2.40
N THR A 166 -1.27 0.91 3.49
CA THR A 166 -2.07 -0.01 4.32
C THR A 166 -2.18 0.40 5.79
N THR A 167 -1.25 1.21 6.28
CA THR A 167 -1.18 1.56 7.70
C THR A 167 -2.32 2.44 8.20
N MET A 168 -3.04 3.14 7.32
CA MET A 168 -4.22 3.92 7.67
C MET A 168 -5.43 3.05 8.05
N TYR A 169 -5.37 1.75 7.75
CA TYR A 169 -6.41 0.77 8.12
C TYR A 169 -6.15 0.10 9.46
N ALA A 170 -5.07 0.42 10.14
CA ALA A 170 -4.61 -0.25 11.34
C ALA A 170 -4.31 0.74 12.46
N ASP A 171 -4.29 0.29 13.71
CA ASP A 171 -3.69 1.07 14.79
C ASP A 171 -2.19 1.20 14.55
N ALA A 172 -1.68 2.44 14.50
CA ALA A 172 -0.28 2.71 14.16
C ALA A 172 0.70 2.12 15.19
N PHE A 173 0.35 2.13 16.48
CA PHE A 173 1.21 1.56 17.52
C PHE A 173 1.24 0.04 17.47
N GLU A 174 0.10 -0.60 17.24
CA GLU A 174 0.04 -2.05 17.05
C GLU A 174 0.80 -2.50 15.81
N ALA A 175 0.66 -1.75 14.70
CA ALA A 175 1.38 -2.03 13.47
C ALA A 175 2.90 -1.93 13.68
N MET A 176 3.38 -0.83 14.25
CA MET A 176 4.82 -0.65 14.49
C MET A 176 5.38 -1.63 15.51
N ARG A 177 4.58 -2.05 16.51
CA ARG A 177 4.97 -3.11 17.44
C ARG A 177 5.20 -4.44 16.72
N GLU A 178 4.25 -4.85 15.88
CA GLU A 178 4.36 -6.12 15.14
C GLU A 178 5.48 -6.06 14.10
N PHE A 179 5.58 -4.99 13.33
CA PHE A 179 6.62 -4.86 12.30
C PHE A 179 8.02 -4.81 12.92
N SER A 180 8.19 -4.11 14.05
CA SER A 180 9.44 -4.14 14.80
C SER A 180 9.75 -5.53 15.35
N ARG A 181 8.76 -6.26 15.91
CA ARG A 181 8.96 -7.64 16.39
C ARG A 181 9.49 -8.55 15.28
N LEU A 182 8.93 -8.42 14.08
CA LEU A 182 9.26 -9.26 12.94
C LEU A 182 10.65 -8.97 12.35
N LEU A 183 11.09 -7.72 12.39
CA LEU A 183 12.39 -7.33 11.87
C LEU A 183 13.52 -7.85 12.77
N ARG A 184 14.61 -8.31 12.16
CA ARG A 184 15.86 -8.52 12.88
C ARG A 184 16.49 -7.17 13.31
N PRO A 185 17.40 -7.11 14.29
CA PRO A 185 18.18 -5.92 14.53
C PRO A 185 18.89 -5.45 13.25
N GLY A 186 18.82 -4.16 12.93
CA GLY A 186 19.27 -3.60 11.66
C GLY A 186 18.36 -3.87 10.45
N GLY A 187 17.22 -4.53 10.66
CA GLY A 187 16.21 -4.73 9.62
C GLY A 187 15.46 -3.44 9.30
N ARG A 188 14.97 -3.32 8.06
CA ARG A 188 14.40 -2.08 7.53
C ARG A 188 12.88 -2.15 7.42
N TYR A 189 12.22 -1.09 7.85
CA TYR A 189 10.80 -0.86 7.59
C TYR A 189 10.64 0.29 6.60
N VAL A 190 9.82 0.09 5.57
CA VAL A 190 9.47 1.14 4.60
C VAL A 190 7.96 1.23 4.48
N MET A 191 7.42 2.43 4.60
CA MET A 191 6.02 2.70 4.32
C MET A 191 5.84 3.84 3.35
N THR A 192 4.82 3.71 2.52
CA THR A 192 4.16 4.82 1.85
C THR A 192 2.76 4.98 2.44
N THR A 193 2.31 6.19 2.65
CA THR A 193 0.98 6.43 3.23
C THR A 193 0.50 7.85 2.97
N TRP A 194 -0.80 8.01 2.82
CA TRP A 194 -1.41 9.31 3.07
C TRP A 194 -1.73 9.45 4.56
N CYS A 195 -1.66 10.68 5.05
CA CYS A 195 -1.91 10.98 6.45
C CYS A 195 -2.44 12.41 6.61
N ARG A 196 -3.06 12.68 7.76
CA ARG A 196 -3.50 14.05 8.09
C ARG A 196 -2.33 14.91 8.53
N ASP A 197 -2.41 16.21 8.22
CA ASP A 197 -1.45 17.20 8.74
C ASP A 197 -1.70 17.48 10.23
N GLU A 198 -0.63 17.85 10.95
CA GLU A 198 -0.72 18.23 12.36
C GLU A 198 -1.39 19.59 12.57
N ALA A 199 -1.20 20.52 11.63
CA ALA A 199 -1.64 21.91 11.77
C ALA A 199 -3.13 22.11 11.45
N VAL A 200 -3.74 21.16 10.72
CA VAL A 200 -5.15 21.25 10.31
C VAL A 200 -6.02 20.39 11.20
N ASP A 201 -6.74 21.03 12.11
CA ASP A 201 -7.73 20.41 12.97
C ASP A 201 -8.94 21.36 13.09
N PRO A 202 -10.16 20.91 13.02
CA PRO A 202 -10.64 19.55 12.97
C PRO A 202 -10.45 18.89 11.60
N ARG A 203 -10.74 17.58 11.48
CA ARG A 203 -10.73 16.85 10.19
C ARG A 203 -11.50 17.65 9.14
N SER A 204 -10.85 17.91 8.01
CA SER A 204 -11.51 18.52 6.85
C SER A 204 -12.63 17.63 6.32
N GLU A 205 -13.53 18.17 5.54
CA GLU A 205 -14.55 17.37 4.87
C GLU A 205 -13.94 16.37 3.90
N ALA A 206 -12.87 16.78 3.21
CA ALA A 206 -12.10 15.93 2.32
C ALA A 206 -11.57 14.68 3.05
N THR A 207 -10.87 14.85 4.18
CA THR A 207 -10.33 13.70 4.95
C THR A 207 -11.43 12.81 5.53
N ARG A 208 -12.58 13.38 5.95
CA ARG A 208 -13.74 12.57 6.39
C ARG A 208 -14.34 11.75 5.24
N SER A 209 -14.43 12.33 4.05
CA SER A 209 -14.95 11.66 2.87
C SER A 209 -14.07 10.48 2.46
N ILE A 210 -12.74 10.66 2.52
CA ILE A 210 -11.77 9.59 2.25
C ILE A 210 -11.88 8.49 3.30
N ASP A 211 -11.88 8.84 4.60
CA ASP A 211 -12.03 7.87 5.70
C ASP A 211 -13.31 7.03 5.53
N LYS A 212 -14.42 7.68 5.18
CA LYS A 212 -15.71 7.00 4.94
C LYS A 212 -15.66 6.08 3.74
N HIS A 213 -15.04 6.51 2.62
CA HIS A 213 -14.97 5.74 1.38
C HIS A 213 -14.20 4.44 1.56
N TYR A 214 -13.10 4.48 2.32
CA TYR A 214 -12.21 3.32 2.52
C TYR A 214 -12.42 2.60 3.84
N VAL A 215 -13.35 3.04 4.69
CA VAL A 215 -13.50 2.50 6.05
C VAL A 215 -12.17 2.57 6.80
N CYS A 216 -11.48 3.69 6.69
CA CYS A 216 -10.20 3.89 7.36
C CYS A 216 -10.27 5.01 8.40
N ASN A 217 -9.22 5.13 9.18
CA ASN A 217 -9.05 6.18 10.18
C ASN A 217 -7.65 6.75 10.04
N MET A 218 -7.49 7.66 9.06
CA MET A 218 -6.19 8.25 8.79
C MET A 218 -5.54 8.81 10.04
N HIS A 219 -4.30 8.40 10.26
CA HIS A 219 -3.49 8.95 11.34
C HIS A 219 -2.96 10.33 11.00
N ARG A 220 -2.62 11.10 12.05
CA ARG A 220 -1.75 12.26 11.90
C ARG A 220 -0.32 11.79 11.65
N ARG A 221 0.45 12.59 10.92
CA ARG A 221 1.87 12.29 10.66
C ARG A 221 2.64 12.01 11.95
N GLY A 222 2.47 12.85 12.99
CA GLY A 222 3.13 12.70 14.28
C GLY A 222 2.79 11.40 15.01
N THR A 223 1.61 10.82 14.80
CA THR A 223 1.23 9.53 15.36
C THR A 223 2.18 8.43 14.88
N TYR A 224 2.54 8.42 13.59
CA TYR A 224 3.51 7.45 13.07
C TYR A 224 4.89 7.59 13.71
N PHE A 225 5.41 8.82 13.87
CA PHE A 225 6.71 9.04 14.50
C PHE A 225 6.72 8.66 15.99
N GLN A 226 5.63 8.90 16.70
CA GLN A 226 5.47 8.43 18.08
C GLN A 226 5.46 6.90 18.16
N ALA A 227 4.76 6.23 17.24
CA ALA A 227 4.71 4.78 17.16
C ALA A 227 6.09 4.18 16.80
N PHE A 228 6.83 4.79 15.88
CA PHE A 228 8.21 4.39 15.58
C PHE A 228 9.10 4.47 16.82
N ALA A 229 9.11 5.61 17.49
CA ALA A 229 9.92 5.81 18.70
C ALA A 229 9.55 4.83 19.82
N ALA A 230 8.26 4.55 20.00
CA ALA A 230 7.77 3.61 21.01
C ALA A 230 8.20 2.17 20.79
N HIS A 231 8.51 1.80 19.54
CA HIS A 231 8.82 0.41 19.17
C HIS A 231 10.23 0.23 18.56
N GLY A 232 11.15 1.15 18.84
CA GLY A 232 12.56 1.00 18.45
C GLY A 232 12.80 1.05 16.94
N LEU A 233 11.95 1.75 16.20
CA LEU A 233 12.15 2.03 14.78
C LEU A 233 12.70 3.45 14.63
N THR A 234 13.91 3.58 14.12
CA THR A 234 14.57 4.88 13.91
C THR A 234 14.47 5.30 12.45
N PRO A 235 13.69 6.33 12.12
CA PRO A 235 13.61 6.84 10.76
C PRO A 235 14.98 7.33 10.26
N TYR A 236 15.40 6.89 9.07
CA TYR A 236 16.59 7.37 8.39
C TYR A 236 16.28 8.09 7.06
N ARG A 237 15.02 7.93 6.56
CA ARG A 237 14.52 8.66 5.39
C ARG A 237 13.08 9.07 5.66
N VAL A 238 12.78 10.35 5.45
CA VAL A 238 11.43 10.91 5.57
C VAL A 238 11.24 11.89 4.42
N GLU A 239 10.32 11.57 3.52
CA GLU A 239 10.06 12.39 2.34
C GLU A 239 8.56 12.66 2.21
N ARG A 240 8.23 13.85 1.72
CA ARG A 240 6.86 14.27 1.48
C ARG A 240 6.63 14.47 0.00
N TYR A 241 5.61 13.80 -0.51
CA TYR A 241 5.21 13.79 -1.92
C TYR A 241 3.78 14.32 -2.13
N THR A 242 3.34 15.23 -1.26
CA THR A 242 1.98 15.76 -1.26
C THR A 242 1.60 16.43 -2.59
N ARG A 243 2.53 17.15 -3.21
CA ARG A 243 2.27 17.80 -4.50
C ARG A 243 2.32 16.80 -5.64
N GLU A 244 3.26 15.89 -5.57
CA GLU A 244 3.51 14.85 -6.56
C GLU A 244 2.40 13.77 -6.57
N ALA A 245 1.57 13.72 -5.53
CA ALA A 245 0.40 12.84 -5.47
C ALA A 245 -0.81 13.39 -6.25
N MET A 246 -0.88 14.71 -6.52
CA MET A 246 -2.06 15.31 -7.17
C MET A 246 -2.25 14.88 -8.63
N PRO A 247 -1.21 14.80 -9.49
CA PRO A 247 -1.40 14.48 -10.91
C PRO A 247 -2.09 13.13 -11.14
N TYR A 248 -1.82 12.13 -10.31
CA TYR A 248 -2.51 10.85 -10.38
C TYR A 248 -4.03 11.01 -10.22
N TRP A 249 -4.46 11.76 -9.20
CA TRP A 249 -5.88 12.00 -8.94
C TRP A 249 -6.52 12.90 -9.99
N GLU A 250 -5.77 13.86 -10.56
CA GLU A 250 -6.23 14.67 -11.70
C GLU A 250 -6.52 13.78 -12.91
N LEU A 251 -5.61 12.86 -13.26
CA LEU A 251 -5.81 11.93 -14.35
C LEU A 251 -6.95 10.95 -14.08
N ARG A 252 -6.98 10.35 -12.87
CA ARG A 252 -8.02 9.40 -12.48
C ARG A 252 -9.41 10.03 -12.48
N ASN A 253 -9.54 11.31 -12.14
CA ASN A 253 -10.81 12.04 -12.19
C ASN A 253 -11.36 12.21 -13.61
N LEU A 254 -10.54 12.03 -14.64
CA LEU A 254 -10.94 12.06 -16.05
C LEU A 254 -11.39 10.68 -16.57
N SER A 255 -11.11 9.61 -15.85
CA SER A 255 -11.55 8.26 -16.22
C SER A 255 -13.06 8.09 -16.07
N ALA A 256 -13.65 7.29 -16.94
CA ALA A 256 -15.05 6.85 -16.84
C ALA A 256 -15.27 5.95 -15.60
N LEU A 257 -14.22 5.32 -15.09
CA LEU A 257 -14.21 4.44 -13.92
C LEU A 257 -13.91 5.15 -12.59
N ARG A 258 -13.93 6.48 -12.58
CA ARG A 258 -13.76 7.25 -11.34
C ARG A 258 -14.80 6.85 -10.29
N THR A 259 -14.38 6.85 -9.03
CA THR A 259 -15.21 6.37 -7.90
C THR A 259 -15.85 7.49 -7.08
N GLY A 260 -15.47 8.74 -7.35
CA GLY A 260 -15.93 9.95 -6.63
C GLY A 260 -15.05 10.33 -5.44
N VAL A 261 -14.01 9.55 -5.13
CA VAL A 261 -13.02 9.86 -4.08
C VAL A 261 -11.89 10.75 -4.58
N GLU A 262 -11.77 10.90 -5.89
CA GLU A 262 -10.71 11.65 -6.56
C GLU A 262 -10.69 13.12 -6.12
N GLU A 263 -11.86 13.79 -6.12
CA GLU A 263 -11.95 15.19 -5.70
C GLU A 263 -11.65 15.38 -4.22
N PRO A 264 -12.15 14.57 -3.27
CA PRO A 264 -11.69 14.59 -1.88
C PRO A 264 -10.18 14.51 -1.69
N PHE A 265 -9.47 13.66 -2.45
CA PHE A 265 -8.00 13.63 -2.41
C PHE A 265 -7.37 14.93 -2.90
N LEU A 266 -7.84 15.44 -4.04
CA LEU A 266 -7.35 16.71 -4.59
C LEU A 266 -7.60 17.89 -3.66
N GLU A 267 -8.79 17.97 -3.07
CA GLU A 267 -9.13 18.99 -2.08
C GLU A 267 -8.23 18.92 -0.84
N GLY A 268 -8.08 17.72 -0.27
CA GLY A 268 -7.24 17.50 0.91
C GLY A 268 -5.76 17.83 0.69
N TYR A 269 -5.23 17.56 -0.48
CA TYR A 269 -3.86 17.95 -0.84
C TYR A 269 -3.72 19.46 -1.07
N ARG A 270 -4.73 20.12 -1.69
CA ARG A 270 -4.72 21.56 -1.96
C ARG A 270 -4.90 22.40 -0.69
N ASP A 271 -5.75 21.98 0.20
CA ASP A 271 -6.01 22.70 1.47
C ASP A 271 -4.99 22.35 2.57
N GLY A 272 -4.10 21.38 2.32
CA GLY A 272 -3.06 20.95 3.24
C GLY A 272 -3.54 20.07 4.40
N SER A 273 -4.80 19.61 4.37
CA SER A 273 -5.32 18.67 5.39
C SER A 273 -4.82 17.24 5.19
N LEU A 274 -4.40 16.92 3.97
CA LEU A 274 -3.87 15.62 3.57
C LEU A 274 -2.42 15.75 3.12
N ASN A 275 -1.58 14.81 3.55
CA ASN A 275 -0.20 14.68 3.10
C ASN A 275 0.03 13.27 2.55
N TYR A 276 0.98 13.17 1.60
CA TYR A 276 1.54 11.89 1.17
C TYR A 276 3.00 11.82 1.58
N MET A 277 3.42 10.73 2.20
CA MET A 277 4.79 10.56 2.66
C MET A 277 5.35 9.16 2.44
N VAL A 278 6.66 9.12 2.30
CA VAL A 278 7.48 7.90 2.36
C VAL A 278 8.36 7.99 3.59
N VAL A 279 8.36 6.94 4.39
CA VAL A 279 9.23 6.83 5.56
C VAL A 279 9.95 5.51 5.52
N ALA A 280 11.27 5.55 5.69
CA ALA A 280 12.07 4.36 5.93
C ALA A 280 12.73 4.47 7.31
N ALA A 281 12.66 3.38 8.06
CA ALA A 281 13.20 3.27 9.40
C ALA A 281 13.98 1.96 9.58
N GLU A 282 14.92 1.96 10.50
CA GLU A 282 15.71 0.78 10.88
C GLU A 282 15.34 0.35 12.31
N ARG A 283 15.24 -0.95 12.53
CA ARG A 283 15.09 -1.51 13.87
C ARG A 283 16.42 -1.46 14.62
N ILE A 284 16.44 -0.77 15.76
CA ILE A 284 17.59 -0.71 16.67
C ILE A 284 17.70 -2.02 17.48
#